data_a1027f479b8361ea2cebec63ab511abe
#
_entry.id   a1027f479b8361ea2cebec63ab511abe
#
_cell.length_a   1.000
_cell.length_b   1.000
_cell.length_c   1.000
_cell.angle_alpha   90.00
_cell.angle_beta   90.00
_cell.angle_gamma   90.00
#
_symmetry.space_group_name_H-M   'P 1'
#
loop_
_entity.id
_entity.type
_entity.pdbx_description
1 polymer ?
#
loop_
_entity_poly.entity_id
_entity_poly.type
_entity_poly.pdbx_seq_one_letter_code
_entity_poly.pdbx_strand_id
1 'polypeptide(L)'
;SSGTGTVASSTPVSNAPTASRFVLVSGTDRHVICFGTQLIGTTTQDDMFIRWSSQEDENDWTPTATNTSGSQRLTDGSRLITAKRSRGAVLIWSDTALYQMQLVGDPFVFGFSQLGSNCGAIGLHSAVEVNGVSYWMGKDSFFQFDGSVRKIPCSVEDHVFGNISEGNQRDTFAAANSEFNEITWFYATENATQIDRCVTYNYATLSRTSWADKGVFQYPYASEFNPNDTTATISTITGLTAGRTFVYAHEFGKNDDGTAMTSFVESGDFVLPEAGENLMSVKRILQQHK
;
A
#
# COMPACT_ATOMS: atom_id res chain seq x y z
N SER A 1 4.60 37.56 -15.42
CA SER A 1 5.71 37.70 -14.47
C SER A 1 6.09 36.30 -13.98
N SER A 2 7.24 35.79 -14.40
CA SER A 2 7.83 34.55 -13.93
C SER A 2 8.37 34.80 -12.55
N GLY A 3 7.62 34.41 -11.49
CA GLY A 3 8.14 34.33 -10.14
C GLY A 3 9.09 33.15 -10.04
N THR A 4 10.39 33.40 -10.04
CA THR A 4 11.38 32.44 -9.55
C THR A 4 11.20 32.33 -8.04
N GLY A 5 10.35 31.38 -7.60
CA GLY A 5 10.28 31.02 -6.21
C GLY A 5 11.62 30.43 -5.77
N THR A 6 12.33 31.14 -4.97
CA THR A 6 13.50 30.60 -4.28
C THR A 6 12.99 29.49 -3.38
N VAL A 7 13.40 28.25 -3.63
CA VAL A 7 13.12 27.15 -2.70
C VAL A 7 13.80 27.53 -1.39
N ALA A 8 13.00 27.77 -0.35
CA ALA A 8 13.52 28.04 0.97
C ALA A 8 14.42 26.85 1.36
N SER A 9 15.66 27.14 1.74
CA SER A 9 16.58 26.13 2.27
C SER A 9 15.92 25.47 3.47
N SER A 10 15.60 24.18 3.37
CA SER A 10 15.07 23.44 4.52
C SER A 10 16.20 23.29 5.55
N THR A 11 15.97 23.80 6.75
CA THR A 11 16.89 23.55 7.86
C THR A 11 16.64 22.15 8.39
N PRO A 12 17.66 21.29 8.51
CA PRO A 12 17.50 19.98 9.12
C PRO A 12 16.97 20.10 10.53
N VAL A 13 16.06 19.21 10.91
CA VAL A 13 15.56 19.11 12.29
C VAL A 13 16.72 18.71 13.21
N SER A 14 16.94 19.45 14.29
CA SER A 14 18.04 19.19 15.22
C SER A 14 17.91 17.80 15.86
N ASN A 15 19.02 17.08 15.96
CA ASN A 15 19.12 15.76 16.61
C ASN A 15 18.24 14.64 16.01
N ALA A 16 17.46 14.92 14.97
CA ALA A 16 16.69 13.91 14.29
C ALA A 16 17.62 12.89 13.59
N PRO A 17 17.13 11.65 13.36
CA PRO A 17 17.84 10.70 12.53
C PRO A 17 18.08 11.28 11.13
N THR A 18 19.31 11.11 10.61
CA THR A 18 19.67 11.60 9.27
C THR A 18 19.34 10.60 8.16
N ALA A 19 18.97 9.36 8.54
CA ALA A 19 18.52 8.33 7.61
C ALA A 19 17.33 7.57 8.21
N SER A 20 16.29 7.39 7.42
CA SER A 20 15.13 6.55 7.73
C SER A 20 14.50 6.06 6.43
N ARG A 21 13.79 4.95 6.48
CA ARG A 21 13.06 4.43 5.33
C ARG A 21 11.79 5.24 5.08
N PHE A 22 11.07 5.56 6.14
CA PHE A 22 9.88 6.40 6.09
C PHE A 22 9.61 7.02 7.46
N VAL A 23 8.72 8.01 7.47
CA VAL A 23 8.37 8.79 8.67
C VAL A 23 6.85 8.88 8.77
N LEU A 24 6.36 8.86 10.00
CA LEU A 24 4.95 9.07 10.30
C LEU A 24 4.83 9.94 11.55
N VAL A 25 3.81 10.80 11.60
CA VAL A 25 3.45 11.50 12.83
C VAL A 25 2.32 10.75 13.49
N SER A 26 2.45 10.38 14.76
CA SER A 26 1.38 9.75 15.53
C SER A 26 0.16 10.68 15.67
N GLY A 27 -1.02 10.11 15.87
CA GLY A 27 -2.27 10.87 15.80
C GLY A 27 -2.45 11.87 16.94
N THR A 28 -2.85 11.38 18.12
CA THR A 28 -3.23 12.19 19.28
C THR A 28 -2.05 12.70 20.09
N ASP A 29 -0.99 11.95 20.11
CA ASP A 29 0.21 12.16 20.95
C ASP A 29 1.33 12.92 20.24
N ARG A 30 1.19 13.17 18.93
CA ARG A 30 2.05 14.06 18.11
C ARG A 30 3.55 13.81 18.25
N HIS A 31 3.96 12.54 18.30
CA HIS A 31 5.35 12.15 18.14
C HIS A 31 5.69 12.03 16.66
N VAL A 32 6.86 12.48 16.26
CA VAL A 32 7.42 12.15 14.95
C VAL A 32 8.14 10.81 15.07
N ILE A 33 7.78 9.85 14.25
CA ILE A 33 8.30 8.48 14.31
C ILE A 33 9.05 8.16 13.03
N CYS A 34 10.33 7.80 13.16
CA CYS A 34 11.20 7.37 12.08
C CYS A 34 11.34 5.84 12.09
N PHE A 35 11.11 5.20 10.96
CA PHE A 35 11.16 3.75 10.79
C PHE A 35 12.34 3.32 9.91
N GLY A 36 12.98 2.19 10.26
CA GLY A 36 14.17 1.72 9.59
C GLY A 36 15.29 2.74 9.67
N THR A 37 15.63 3.16 10.86
CA THR A 37 16.46 4.34 11.11
C THR A 37 17.79 4.00 11.80
N GLN A 38 18.58 5.00 12.09
CA GLN A 38 19.86 4.87 12.76
C GLN A 38 19.71 4.56 14.23
N LEU A 39 20.59 3.72 14.75
CA LEU A 39 20.78 3.56 16.19
C LEU A 39 21.22 4.87 16.83
N ILE A 40 20.76 5.10 18.07
CA ILE A 40 21.07 6.33 18.82
C ILE A 40 22.60 6.47 18.96
N GLY A 41 23.08 7.67 18.64
CA GLY A 41 24.52 7.99 18.74
C GLY A 41 25.40 7.39 17.64
N THR A 42 24.81 6.81 16.60
CA THR A 42 25.56 6.22 15.48
C THR A 42 25.06 6.72 14.13
N THR A 43 25.82 6.41 13.07
CA THR A 43 25.40 6.59 11.67
C THR A 43 24.92 5.28 11.04
N THR A 44 24.93 4.17 11.79
CA THR A 44 24.52 2.86 11.29
C THR A 44 23.01 2.76 11.24
N GLN A 45 22.47 2.51 10.05
CA GLN A 45 21.05 2.27 9.84
C GLN A 45 20.73 0.82 10.11
N ASP A 46 19.67 0.58 10.89
CA ASP A 46 19.06 -0.73 11.10
C ASP A 46 17.61 -0.67 10.58
N ASP A 47 17.32 -1.49 9.59
CA ASP A 47 16.02 -1.50 8.90
C ASP A 47 14.84 -1.94 9.77
N MET A 48 15.11 -2.51 10.95
CA MET A 48 14.10 -2.91 11.94
C MET A 48 14.05 -1.96 13.15
N PHE A 49 14.83 -0.87 13.14
CA PHE A 49 14.91 0.06 14.25
C PHE A 49 13.96 1.23 14.08
N ILE A 50 13.29 1.61 15.17
CA ILE A 50 12.33 2.71 15.24
C ILE A 50 12.84 3.71 16.24
N ARG A 51 12.72 5.00 15.92
CA ARG A 51 12.94 6.10 16.87
C ARG A 51 11.77 7.08 16.78
N TRP A 52 11.44 7.66 17.92
CA TRP A 52 10.43 8.71 17.98
C TRP A 52 10.95 9.92 18.76
N SER A 53 10.47 11.11 18.37
CA SER A 53 10.75 12.38 19.06
C SER A 53 10.04 12.44 20.40
N SER A 54 10.34 13.44 21.20
CA SER A 54 9.49 13.80 22.33
C SER A 54 8.11 14.27 21.84
N GLN A 55 7.12 14.20 22.71
CA GLN A 55 5.76 14.64 22.41
C GLN A 55 5.74 16.13 22.06
N GLU A 56 5.14 16.48 20.92
CA GLU A 56 5.03 17.86 20.43
C GLU A 56 6.37 18.61 20.26
N ASP A 57 7.50 17.88 20.29
CA ASP A 57 8.84 18.45 20.09
C ASP A 57 9.63 17.61 19.08
N GLU A 58 9.68 18.07 17.85
CA GLU A 58 10.40 17.42 16.76
C GLU A 58 11.93 17.55 16.84
N ASN A 59 12.45 18.36 17.76
CA ASN A 59 13.89 18.55 17.96
C ASN A 59 14.48 17.70 19.08
N ASP A 60 13.65 17.06 19.89
CA ASP A 60 14.09 16.23 21.03
C ASP A 60 13.99 14.74 20.71
N TRP A 61 15.14 14.14 20.35
CA TRP A 61 15.28 12.74 19.92
C TRP A 61 16.16 11.89 20.82
N THR A 62 16.66 12.46 21.91
CA THR A 62 17.54 11.76 22.83
C THR A 62 16.78 11.36 24.09
N PRO A 63 16.56 10.07 24.36
CA PRO A 63 15.81 9.63 25.52
C PRO A 63 16.47 10.09 26.83
N THR A 64 15.66 10.69 27.70
CA THR A 64 16.03 11.09 29.05
C THR A 64 14.95 10.67 30.04
N ALA A 65 15.19 10.85 31.32
CA ALA A 65 14.19 10.53 32.36
C ALA A 65 13.00 11.51 32.37
N THR A 66 13.08 12.61 31.64
CA THR A 66 12.10 13.71 31.71
C THR A 66 11.39 13.99 30.40
N ASN A 67 11.79 13.33 29.31
CA ASN A 67 11.15 13.47 28.01
C ASN A 67 10.49 12.15 27.57
N THR A 68 9.73 12.21 26.48
CA THR A 68 9.01 11.06 25.94
C THR A 68 9.63 10.48 24.67
N SER A 69 10.83 10.97 24.28
CA SER A 69 11.54 10.40 23.15
C SER A 69 12.03 8.98 23.45
N GLY A 70 12.20 8.18 22.40
CA GLY A 70 12.62 6.79 22.61
C GLY A 70 12.94 6.06 21.33
N SER A 71 13.23 4.77 21.51
CA SER A 71 13.54 3.89 20.40
C SER A 71 13.21 2.43 20.73
N GLN A 72 12.95 1.64 19.72
CA GLN A 72 12.69 0.22 19.82
C GLN A 72 13.16 -0.50 18.55
N ARG A 73 13.74 -1.67 18.73
CA ARG A 73 14.03 -2.59 17.63
C ARG A 73 12.97 -3.68 17.59
N LEU A 74 12.34 -3.91 16.43
CA LEU A 74 11.46 -5.04 16.22
C LEU A 74 12.27 -6.27 15.79
N THR A 75 11.74 -7.46 16.02
CA THR A 75 12.52 -8.71 15.95
C THR A 75 12.15 -9.64 14.80
N ASP A 76 10.88 -9.63 14.35
CA ASP A 76 10.42 -10.49 13.26
C ASP A 76 10.39 -9.73 11.94
N GLY A 77 11.31 -10.08 11.07
CA GLY A 77 11.54 -9.47 9.77
C GLY A 77 12.97 -9.00 9.56
N SER A 78 13.25 -8.59 8.35
CA SER A 78 14.54 -8.03 7.93
C SER A 78 14.50 -6.52 7.74
N ARG A 79 13.30 -5.97 7.48
CA ARG A 79 13.08 -4.54 7.27
C ARG A 79 11.64 -4.14 7.53
N LEU A 80 11.44 -2.89 7.98
CA LEU A 80 10.14 -2.26 8.07
C LEU A 80 9.72 -1.77 6.68
N ILE A 81 8.48 -2.07 6.31
CA ILE A 81 7.94 -1.77 4.98
C ILE A 81 7.05 -0.53 5.02
N THR A 82 6.08 -0.51 5.93
CA THR A 82 5.10 0.58 6.04
C THR A 82 4.55 0.70 7.46
N ALA A 83 3.95 1.84 7.74
CA ALA A 83 3.15 2.04 8.95
C ALA A 83 1.93 2.90 8.64
N LYS A 84 0.82 2.63 9.32
CA LYS A 84 -0.44 3.39 9.21
C LYS A 84 -1.00 3.65 10.60
N ARG A 85 -1.63 4.83 10.76
CA ARG A 85 -2.42 5.12 11.97
C ARG A 85 -3.72 4.33 11.93
N SER A 86 -4.09 3.69 13.04
CA SER A 86 -5.33 2.95 13.15
C SER A 86 -5.83 2.97 14.59
N ARG A 87 -7.06 3.41 14.81
CA ARG A 87 -7.80 3.32 16.10
C ARG A 87 -6.97 3.62 17.37
N GLY A 88 -6.22 4.72 17.37
CA GLY A 88 -5.42 5.12 18.55
C GLY A 88 -4.08 4.37 18.71
N ALA A 89 -3.66 3.66 17.68
CA ALA A 89 -2.37 2.98 17.59
C ALA A 89 -1.73 3.23 16.22
N VAL A 90 -0.48 2.82 16.08
CA VAL A 90 0.22 2.75 14.80
C VAL A 90 0.42 1.26 14.47
N LEU A 91 -0.11 0.81 13.36
CA LEU A 91 0.18 -0.49 12.79
C LEU A 91 1.46 -0.40 11.97
N ILE A 92 2.37 -1.34 12.18
CA ILE A 92 3.69 -1.34 11.55
C ILE A 92 3.88 -2.70 10.89
N TRP A 93 4.14 -2.69 9.58
CA TRP A 93 4.43 -3.91 8.84
C TRP A 93 5.93 -4.03 8.59
N SER A 94 6.47 -5.18 8.95
CA SER A 94 7.74 -5.63 8.41
C SER A 94 7.51 -6.41 7.10
N ASP A 95 8.57 -6.93 6.52
CA ASP A 95 8.49 -7.84 5.38
C ASP A 95 7.90 -9.22 5.72
N THR A 96 7.68 -9.53 7.01
CA THR A 96 7.14 -10.82 7.48
C THR A 96 6.00 -10.70 8.48
N ALA A 97 5.91 -9.61 9.24
CA ALA A 97 5.01 -9.53 10.39
C ALA A 97 4.26 -8.19 10.47
N LEU A 98 3.17 -8.19 11.22
CA LEU A 98 2.43 -7.01 11.63
C LEU A 98 2.62 -6.76 13.12
N TYR A 99 2.95 -5.53 13.47
CA TYR A 99 3.07 -5.03 14.83
C TYR A 99 2.10 -3.90 15.11
N GLN A 100 1.78 -3.74 16.38
CA GLN A 100 1.08 -2.58 16.91
C GLN A 100 2.03 -1.79 17.82
N MET A 101 2.07 -0.49 17.64
CA MET A 101 2.70 0.48 18.52
C MET A 101 1.60 1.33 19.14
N GLN A 102 1.50 1.31 20.46
CA GLN A 102 0.44 2.00 21.19
C GLN A 102 1.02 2.81 22.33
N LEU A 103 0.48 4.01 22.55
CA LEU A 103 0.83 4.84 23.70
C LEU A 103 0.36 4.15 24.98
N VAL A 104 1.29 3.87 25.90
CA VAL A 104 1.02 3.19 27.18
C VAL A 104 1.29 4.09 28.38
N GLY A 105 1.99 5.22 28.18
CA GLY A 105 2.38 6.15 29.23
C GLY A 105 3.60 5.72 30.01
N ASP A 106 3.91 6.44 31.09
CA ASP A 106 5.09 6.22 31.92
C ASP A 106 5.11 4.82 32.56
N PRO A 107 6.29 4.20 32.72
CA PRO A 107 7.63 4.65 32.28
C PRO A 107 7.94 4.33 30.82
N PHE A 108 7.09 3.61 30.13
CA PHE A 108 7.24 3.23 28.74
C PHE A 108 6.29 4.07 27.91
N VAL A 109 6.80 5.00 27.11
CA VAL A 109 5.99 5.88 26.28
C VAL A 109 5.13 5.07 25.29
N PHE A 110 5.76 4.14 24.58
CA PHE A 110 5.08 3.22 23.66
C PHE A 110 5.29 1.76 24.04
N GLY A 111 4.21 0.99 23.97
CA GLY A 111 4.21 -0.45 23.99
C GLY A 111 4.16 -1.02 22.56
N PHE A 112 4.87 -2.13 22.35
CA PHE A 112 4.91 -2.83 21.07
C PHE A 112 4.40 -4.25 21.25
N SER A 113 3.51 -4.69 20.39
CA SER A 113 3.01 -6.06 20.34
C SER A 113 2.97 -6.56 18.91
N GLN A 114 3.38 -7.81 18.71
CA GLN A 114 3.23 -8.48 17.42
C GLN A 114 1.81 -9.02 17.30
N LEU A 115 1.11 -8.64 16.24
CA LEU A 115 -0.27 -9.03 15.97
C LEU A 115 -0.38 -10.23 15.05
N GLY A 116 0.62 -10.46 14.23
CA GLY A 116 0.67 -11.59 13.30
C GLY A 116 2.05 -11.82 12.72
N SER A 117 2.31 -13.04 12.28
CA SER A 117 3.50 -13.46 11.55
C SER A 117 3.11 -14.01 10.17
N ASN A 118 4.06 -14.07 9.25
CA ASN A 118 3.84 -14.46 7.84
C ASN A 118 2.73 -13.64 7.14
N CYS A 119 2.63 -12.36 7.51
CA CYS A 119 1.62 -11.44 7.01
C CYS A 119 2.21 -10.05 6.71
N GLY A 120 3.49 -10.00 6.35
CA GLY A 120 4.18 -8.77 6.00
C GLY A 120 3.55 -8.05 4.80
N ALA A 121 3.88 -6.77 4.64
CA ALA A 121 3.44 -5.97 3.50
C ALA A 121 4.44 -6.04 2.34
N ILE A 122 3.94 -5.91 1.11
CA ILE A 122 4.77 -5.98 -0.09
C ILE A 122 5.43 -4.65 -0.43
N GLY A 123 4.77 -3.52 -0.16
CA GLY A 123 5.23 -2.17 -0.53
C GLY A 123 4.81 -1.08 0.45
N LEU A 124 5.45 0.07 0.37
CA LEU A 124 5.25 1.21 1.28
C LEU A 124 3.79 1.69 1.33
N HIS A 125 3.10 1.64 0.21
CA HIS A 125 1.71 2.11 0.07
C HIS A 125 0.71 0.95 -0.15
N SER A 126 1.12 -0.30 0.08
CA SER A 126 0.27 -1.48 -0.16
C SER A 126 -0.80 -1.72 0.91
N ALA A 127 -0.81 -0.94 1.98
CA ALA A 127 -1.79 -1.02 3.06
C ALA A 127 -2.73 0.19 3.05
N VAL A 128 -4.02 -0.06 3.29
CA VAL A 128 -5.08 0.96 3.38
C VAL A 128 -6.01 0.63 4.54
N GLU A 129 -6.57 1.65 5.18
CA GLU A 129 -7.58 1.50 6.23
C GLU A 129 -8.94 1.99 5.75
N VAL A 130 -9.96 1.18 5.93
CA VAL A 130 -11.35 1.50 5.63
C VAL A 130 -12.23 1.09 6.80
N ASN A 131 -13.01 2.04 7.33
CA ASN A 131 -13.94 1.80 8.44
C ASN A 131 -13.31 1.13 9.66
N GLY A 132 -12.02 1.40 9.90
CA GLY A 132 -11.26 0.86 11.02
C GLY A 132 -10.81 -0.59 10.81
N VAL A 133 -10.87 -1.11 9.60
CA VAL A 133 -10.25 -2.37 9.18
C VAL A 133 -9.08 -2.04 8.27
N SER A 134 -7.92 -2.59 8.56
CA SER A 134 -6.75 -2.44 7.72
C SER A 134 -6.67 -3.61 6.73
N TYR A 135 -6.42 -3.28 5.48
CA TYR A 135 -6.27 -4.24 4.38
C TYR A 135 -4.91 -4.04 3.72
N TRP A 136 -4.22 -5.10 3.37
CA TRP A 136 -2.94 -4.98 2.68
C TRP A 136 -2.63 -6.16 1.77
N MET A 137 -1.77 -5.91 0.81
CA MET A 137 -1.18 -6.91 -0.05
C MET A 137 0.15 -7.36 0.55
N GLY A 138 0.27 -8.65 0.83
CA GLY A 138 1.51 -9.31 1.21
C GLY A 138 2.30 -9.80 -0.01
N LYS A 139 3.29 -10.64 0.20
CA LYS A 139 4.13 -11.19 -0.88
C LYS A 139 3.40 -12.27 -1.70
N ASP A 140 2.48 -12.98 -1.09
CA ASP A 140 1.80 -14.15 -1.65
C ASP A 140 0.29 -14.16 -1.41
N SER A 141 -0.24 -13.18 -0.67
CA SER A 141 -1.63 -13.19 -0.25
C SER A 141 -2.11 -11.80 0.14
N PHE A 142 -3.43 -11.66 0.22
CA PHE A 142 -4.08 -10.48 0.77
C PHE A 142 -4.53 -10.73 2.20
N PHE A 143 -4.41 -9.71 3.02
CA PHE A 143 -4.71 -9.80 4.44
C PHE A 143 -5.62 -8.66 4.89
N GLN A 144 -6.32 -8.89 6.01
CA GLN A 144 -7.05 -7.88 6.75
C GLN A 144 -6.80 -7.98 8.24
N PHE A 145 -6.96 -6.85 8.93
CA PHE A 145 -6.90 -6.74 10.38
C PHE A 145 -8.08 -5.92 10.89
N ASP A 146 -8.92 -6.55 11.71
CA ASP A 146 -10.07 -5.95 12.37
C ASP A 146 -10.05 -6.16 13.91
N GLY A 147 -8.87 -6.47 14.43
CA GLY A 147 -8.58 -6.94 15.78
C GLY A 147 -7.87 -8.29 15.76
N SER A 148 -7.93 -9.01 14.65
CA SER A 148 -7.11 -10.21 14.37
C SER A 148 -6.67 -10.20 12.91
N VAL A 149 -5.46 -10.73 12.65
CA VAL A 149 -4.95 -10.87 11.29
C VAL A 149 -5.61 -12.07 10.63
N ARG A 150 -6.17 -11.86 9.44
CA ARG A 150 -6.78 -12.90 8.63
C ARG A 150 -6.38 -12.78 7.17
N LYS A 151 -6.11 -13.92 6.54
CA LYS A 151 -5.94 -14.00 5.08
C LYS A 151 -7.31 -13.80 4.41
N ILE A 152 -7.37 -13.01 3.36
CA ILE A 152 -8.57 -12.83 2.54
C ILE A 152 -8.53 -13.86 1.41
N PRO A 153 -9.48 -14.79 1.32
CA PRO A 153 -9.55 -15.72 0.21
C PRO A 153 -9.70 -14.96 -1.11
N CYS A 154 -8.78 -15.18 -2.05
CA CYS A 154 -8.77 -14.51 -3.34
C CYS A 154 -8.91 -15.51 -4.48
N SER A 155 -9.89 -15.31 -5.36
CA SER A 155 -10.13 -16.21 -6.51
C SER A 155 -9.13 -16.03 -7.65
N VAL A 156 -8.40 -14.91 -7.66
CA VAL A 156 -7.39 -14.58 -8.67
C VAL A 156 -5.97 -14.55 -8.07
N GLU A 157 -5.78 -15.17 -6.90
CA GLU A 157 -4.51 -15.13 -6.14
C GLU A 157 -3.34 -15.65 -6.97
N ASP A 158 -3.48 -16.84 -7.56
CA ASP A 158 -2.43 -17.47 -8.37
C ASP A 158 -2.07 -16.63 -9.60
N HIS A 159 -3.07 -15.98 -10.21
CA HIS A 159 -2.85 -15.12 -11.36
C HIS A 159 -2.08 -13.85 -10.98
N VAL A 160 -2.43 -13.22 -9.86
CA VAL A 160 -1.78 -11.98 -9.38
C VAL A 160 -0.35 -12.28 -8.94
N PHE A 161 -0.18 -13.20 -7.99
CA PHE A 161 1.13 -13.46 -7.38
C PHE A 161 2.07 -14.29 -8.27
N GLY A 162 1.53 -15.06 -9.21
CA GLY A 162 2.32 -15.75 -10.24
C GLY A 162 2.89 -14.83 -11.32
N ASN A 163 2.37 -13.61 -11.44
CA ASN A 163 2.79 -12.65 -12.47
C ASN A 163 3.38 -11.35 -11.90
N ILE A 164 3.49 -11.19 -10.59
CA ILE A 164 3.97 -9.96 -9.98
C ILE A 164 5.48 -9.78 -10.17
N SER A 165 5.91 -8.58 -10.49
CA SER A 165 7.33 -8.23 -10.63
C SER A 165 8.02 -8.19 -9.26
N GLU A 166 8.99 -9.08 -9.02
CA GLU A 166 9.78 -9.06 -7.78
C GLU A 166 10.58 -7.75 -7.62
N GLY A 167 11.06 -7.17 -8.71
CA GLY A 167 11.85 -5.93 -8.70
C GLY A 167 11.04 -4.69 -8.33
N ASN A 168 9.75 -4.67 -8.70
CA ASN A 168 8.87 -3.50 -8.56
C ASN A 168 7.83 -3.67 -7.45
N GLN A 169 7.97 -4.64 -6.57
CA GLN A 169 7.04 -4.89 -5.46
C GLN A 169 6.83 -3.66 -4.56
N ARG A 170 7.90 -2.87 -4.35
CA ARG A 170 7.85 -1.67 -3.51
C ARG A 170 6.93 -0.58 -4.06
N ASP A 171 6.68 -0.58 -5.37
CA ASP A 171 5.88 0.44 -6.06
C ASP A 171 4.38 0.11 -6.00
N THR A 172 4.03 -1.08 -5.51
CA THR A 172 2.65 -1.48 -5.26
C THR A 172 1.98 -0.55 -4.27
N PHE A 173 0.80 -0.04 -4.64
CA PHE A 173 0.01 0.79 -3.74
C PHE A 173 -1.47 0.39 -3.75
N ALA A 174 -2.17 0.75 -2.68
CA ALA A 174 -3.59 0.49 -2.48
C ALA A 174 -4.40 1.79 -2.50
N ALA A 175 -5.58 1.72 -3.05
CA ALA A 175 -6.57 2.78 -3.03
C ALA A 175 -7.92 2.25 -2.57
N ALA A 176 -8.62 3.02 -1.73
CA ALA A 176 -9.97 2.69 -1.30
C ALA A 176 -10.99 3.58 -2.01
N ASN A 177 -12.05 2.95 -2.51
CA ASN A 177 -13.22 3.63 -3.04
C ASN A 177 -14.44 3.27 -2.17
N SER A 178 -14.79 4.18 -1.28
CA SER A 178 -15.90 3.97 -0.33
C SER A 178 -17.28 4.00 -0.99
N GLU A 179 -17.41 4.62 -2.16
CA GLU A 179 -18.68 4.66 -2.89
C GLU A 179 -19.10 3.28 -3.38
N PHE A 180 -18.12 2.50 -3.86
CA PHE A 180 -18.34 1.15 -4.37
C PHE A 180 -17.95 0.04 -3.38
N ASN A 181 -17.48 0.40 -2.18
CA ASN A 181 -16.96 -0.53 -1.19
C ASN A 181 -15.80 -1.38 -1.71
N GLU A 182 -14.90 -0.76 -2.43
CA GLU A 182 -13.79 -1.43 -3.10
C GLU A 182 -12.44 -0.97 -2.57
N ILE A 183 -11.51 -1.92 -2.56
CA ILE A 183 -10.08 -1.67 -2.36
C ILE A 183 -9.38 -2.20 -3.60
N THR A 184 -8.58 -1.34 -4.21
CA THR A 184 -7.82 -1.68 -5.40
C THR A 184 -6.33 -1.61 -5.09
N TRP A 185 -5.60 -2.69 -5.38
CA TRP A 185 -4.14 -2.71 -5.37
C TRP A 185 -3.63 -2.62 -6.79
N PHE A 186 -2.73 -1.68 -7.00
CA PHE A 186 -2.04 -1.46 -8.26
C PHE A 186 -0.64 -2.05 -8.19
N TYR A 187 -0.29 -2.89 -9.14
CA TYR A 187 0.97 -3.62 -9.15
C TYR A 187 1.57 -3.74 -10.55
N ALA A 188 2.85 -4.05 -10.63
CA ALA A 188 3.56 -4.29 -11.88
C ALA A 188 3.67 -5.80 -12.15
N THR A 189 3.40 -6.22 -13.39
CA THR A 189 3.65 -7.60 -13.81
C THR A 189 5.15 -7.85 -14.04
N GLU A 190 5.55 -9.13 -14.12
CA GLU A 190 6.95 -9.56 -14.17
C GLU A 190 7.79 -8.85 -15.26
N ASN A 191 7.19 -8.59 -16.41
CA ASN A 191 7.87 -7.96 -17.54
C ASN A 191 7.63 -6.45 -17.64
N ALA A 192 6.87 -5.88 -16.71
CA ALA A 192 6.55 -4.46 -16.71
C ALA A 192 7.62 -3.66 -15.96
N THR A 193 7.94 -2.49 -16.49
CA THR A 193 8.83 -1.52 -15.84
C THR A 193 8.07 -0.53 -14.94
N GLN A 194 6.76 -0.51 -15.06
CA GLN A 194 5.83 0.36 -14.33
C GLN A 194 4.59 -0.44 -13.95
N ILE A 195 3.77 0.11 -13.08
CA ILE A 195 2.47 -0.44 -12.73
C ILE A 195 1.59 -0.54 -13.99
N ASP A 196 1.11 -1.72 -14.28
CA ASP A 196 0.31 -2.04 -15.47
C ASP A 196 -0.97 -2.85 -15.16
N ARG A 197 -1.15 -3.28 -13.92
CA ARG A 197 -2.29 -4.06 -13.46
C ARG A 197 -2.86 -3.55 -12.16
N CYS A 198 -4.13 -3.82 -11.94
CA CYS A 198 -4.74 -3.67 -10.63
C CYS A 198 -5.64 -4.87 -10.32
N VAL A 199 -5.76 -5.16 -9.04
CA VAL A 199 -6.70 -6.13 -8.51
C VAL A 199 -7.62 -5.44 -7.52
N THR A 200 -8.92 -5.62 -7.69
CA THR A 200 -9.94 -4.97 -6.87
C THR A 200 -10.67 -6.00 -6.02
N TYR A 201 -10.83 -5.68 -4.75
CA TYR A 201 -11.59 -6.43 -3.76
C TYR A 201 -12.80 -5.62 -3.28
N ASN A 202 -13.99 -6.16 -3.40
CA ASN A 202 -15.18 -5.57 -2.81
C ASN A 202 -15.40 -6.11 -1.40
N TYR A 203 -15.18 -5.26 -0.39
CA TYR A 203 -15.24 -5.66 1.02
C TYR A 203 -16.65 -5.77 1.59
N ALA A 204 -17.68 -5.30 0.87
CA ALA A 204 -19.08 -5.44 1.30
C ALA A 204 -19.67 -6.80 0.96
N THR A 205 -19.22 -7.43 -0.11
CA THR A 205 -19.81 -8.67 -0.62
C THR A 205 -19.21 -9.95 -0.08
N LEU A 206 -18.21 -9.98 0.73
CA LEU A 206 -17.62 -11.14 1.44
C LEU A 206 -17.63 -12.49 0.66
N SER A 207 -17.83 -12.48 -0.65
CA SER A 207 -17.93 -13.68 -1.48
C SER A 207 -16.67 -13.85 -2.35
N ARG A 208 -16.42 -15.08 -2.84
CA ARG A 208 -15.31 -15.36 -3.75
C ARG A 208 -15.38 -14.57 -5.06
N THR A 209 -16.55 -14.07 -5.42
CA THR A 209 -16.79 -13.22 -6.59
C THR A 209 -16.44 -11.74 -6.37
N SER A 210 -15.91 -11.40 -5.20
CA SER A 210 -15.55 -10.02 -4.82
C SER A 210 -14.26 -9.54 -5.48
N TRP A 211 -13.57 -10.37 -6.23
CA TRP A 211 -12.29 -10.05 -6.82
C TRP A 211 -12.38 -9.85 -8.33
N ALA A 212 -11.70 -8.83 -8.83
CA ALA A 212 -11.51 -8.60 -10.25
C ALA A 212 -10.08 -8.13 -10.52
N ASP A 213 -9.36 -8.84 -11.40
CA ASP A 213 -8.09 -8.36 -11.94
C ASP A 213 -8.36 -7.60 -13.24
N LYS A 214 -7.83 -6.40 -13.32
CA LYS A 214 -8.07 -5.51 -14.46
C LYS A 214 -6.73 -5.01 -15.00
N GLY A 215 -6.63 -4.89 -16.32
CA GLY A 215 -5.60 -4.07 -16.94
C GLY A 215 -5.75 -2.63 -16.45
N VAL A 216 -4.66 -2.01 -16.06
CA VAL A 216 -4.65 -0.61 -15.66
C VAL A 216 -4.33 0.22 -16.88
N PHE A 217 -5.09 1.28 -17.08
CA PHE A 217 -4.69 2.35 -17.97
C PHE A 217 -3.31 2.87 -17.58
N GLN A 218 -2.61 3.45 -18.51
CA GLN A 218 -1.28 4.01 -18.33
C GLN A 218 -1.17 5.00 -17.14
N TYR A 219 -2.31 5.39 -16.55
CA TYR A 219 -2.41 6.31 -15.42
C TYR A 219 -3.19 5.66 -14.28
N PRO A 220 -2.50 5.23 -13.23
CA PRO A 220 -3.16 4.61 -12.09
C PRO A 220 -4.09 5.60 -11.37
N TYR A 221 -5.19 5.10 -10.88
CA TYR A 221 -6.05 5.82 -9.98
C TYR A 221 -5.30 6.08 -8.67
N ALA A 222 -5.03 7.31 -8.35
CA ALA A 222 -4.39 7.70 -7.10
C ALA A 222 -5.43 8.35 -6.18
N SER A 223 -5.90 7.64 -5.17
CA SER A 223 -6.66 8.23 -4.06
C SER A 223 -5.74 8.86 -3.01
N GLU A 224 -4.49 8.41 -2.93
CA GLU A 224 -3.43 9.03 -2.15
C GLU A 224 -2.28 9.41 -3.10
N PHE A 225 -1.75 10.61 -2.89
CA PHE A 225 -0.57 11.06 -3.61
C PHE A 225 0.60 10.14 -3.28
N ASN A 226 1.09 9.40 -4.28
CA ASN A 226 2.33 8.65 -4.15
C ASN A 226 3.50 9.60 -4.44
N PRO A 227 4.26 10.04 -3.44
CA PRO A 227 5.37 10.97 -3.65
C PRO A 227 6.53 10.39 -4.47
N ASN A 228 6.54 9.06 -4.67
CA ASN A 228 7.52 8.39 -5.53
C ASN A 228 7.04 8.26 -6.98
N ASP A 229 5.80 8.59 -7.26
CA ASP A 229 5.29 8.63 -8.62
C ASP A 229 5.72 9.94 -9.30
N THR A 230 7.02 10.08 -9.49
CA THR A 230 7.60 11.10 -10.37
C THR A 230 7.38 10.78 -11.85
N THR A 231 6.80 9.64 -12.15
CA THR A 231 6.58 9.11 -13.49
C THR A 231 5.13 9.12 -13.96
N ALA A 232 4.23 9.73 -13.23
CA ALA A 232 3.03 10.28 -13.87
C ALA A 232 3.41 11.37 -14.92
N THR A 233 4.63 11.27 -15.41
CA THR A 233 5.04 11.99 -16.60
C THR A 233 4.38 11.30 -17.77
N ILE A 234 3.27 11.85 -18.20
CA ILE A 234 2.63 11.54 -19.46
C ILE A 234 3.67 11.75 -20.57
N SER A 235 4.46 10.72 -20.82
CA SER A 235 5.51 10.82 -21.82
C SER A 235 5.02 10.49 -23.23
N THR A 236 3.78 10.09 -23.43
CA THR A 236 3.34 9.67 -24.76
C THR A 236 1.85 9.78 -25.04
N ILE A 237 1.24 10.93 -24.74
CA ILE A 237 0.12 11.31 -25.60
C ILE A 237 0.74 12.08 -26.77
N THR A 238 0.74 11.45 -27.95
CA THR A 238 1.24 12.06 -29.18
C THR A 238 0.51 13.40 -29.42
N GLY A 239 1.23 14.50 -29.30
CA GLY A 239 0.66 15.85 -29.51
C GLY A 239 0.60 16.74 -28.28
N LEU A 240 0.94 16.25 -27.07
CA LEU A 240 0.99 17.09 -25.88
C LEU A 240 2.42 17.58 -25.61
N THR A 241 2.53 18.86 -25.27
CA THR A 241 3.80 19.48 -24.91
C THR A 241 4.34 18.83 -23.64
N ALA A 242 5.58 18.36 -23.68
CA ALA A 242 6.26 17.77 -22.52
C ALA A 242 6.10 18.65 -21.27
N GLY A 243 5.75 18.03 -20.14
CA GLY A 243 5.64 18.70 -18.84
C GLY A 243 4.23 19.06 -18.38
N ARG A 244 3.17 18.56 -19.01
CA ARG A 244 1.80 18.69 -18.49
C ARG A 244 1.36 17.42 -17.78
N THR A 245 0.85 17.56 -16.56
CA THR A 245 0.20 16.50 -15.79
C THR A 245 -1.31 16.67 -15.92
N PHE A 246 -2.01 15.56 -16.17
CA PHE A 246 -3.47 15.54 -16.24
C PHE A 246 -4.04 14.72 -15.09
N VAL A 247 -5.21 15.13 -14.60
CA VAL A 247 -6.02 14.36 -13.67
C VAL A 247 -7.15 13.74 -14.48
N TYR A 248 -7.26 12.42 -14.45
CA TYR A 248 -8.28 11.68 -15.17
C TYR A 248 -9.44 11.30 -14.26
N ALA A 249 -10.67 11.40 -14.77
CA ALA A 249 -11.83 10.82 -14.14
C ALA A 249 -11.90 9.33 -14.50
N HIS A 250 -11.80 8.46 -13.50
CA HIS A 250 -11.95 7.03 -13.68
C HIS A 250 -13.41 6.61 -13.70
N GLU A 251 -13.68 5.48 -14.36
CA GLU A 251 -15.02 4.87 -14.45
C GLU A 251 -16.08 5.79 -15.11
N PHE A 252 -15.62 6.74 -15.91
CA PHE A 252 -16.47 7.68 -16.63
C PHE A 252 -16.32 7.50 -18.14
N GLY A 253 -17.44 7.32 -18.85
CA GLY A 253 -17.44 7.17 -20.30
C GLY A 253 -17.35 5.71 -20.76
N LYS A 254 -17.03 5.52 -22.06
CA LYS A 254 -17.01 4.22 -22.73
C LYS A 254 -15.71 3.97 -23.51
N ASN A 255 -14.73 4.81 -23.30
CA ASN A 255 -13.44 4.72 -23.99
C ASN A 255 -12.31 5.16 -23.06
N ASP A 256 -11.09 4.81 -23.43
CA ASP A 256 -9.86 5.21 -22.77
C ASP A 256 -9.30 6.43 -23.51
N ASP A 257 -9.60 7.62 -23.00
CA ASP A 257 -9.17 8.92 -23.55
C ASP A 257 -9.36 9.02 -25.09
N GLY A 258 -10.55 8.61 -25.55
CA GLY A 258 -10.91 8.60 -26.96
C GLY A 258 -10.55 7.30 -27.72
N THR A 259 -9.84 6.38 -27.10
CA THR A 259 -9.48 5.08 -27.69
C THR A 259 -10.49 4.02 -27.28
N ALA A 260 -10.88 3.14 -28.20
CA ALA A 260 -11.79 2.05 -27.87
C ALA A 260 -11.17 1.08 -26.86
N MET A 261 -11.91 0.82 -25.78
CA MET A 261 -11.48 -0.17 -24.78
C MET A 261 -11.73 -1.57 -25.30
N THR A 262 -10.73 -2.45 -25.16
CA THR A 262 -10.92 -3.89 -25.37
C THR A 262 -11.52 -4.48 -24.10
N SER A 263 -12.77 -4.93 -24.22
CA SER A 263 -13.47 -5.60 -23.12
C SER A 263 -13.59 -7.09 -23.41
N PHE A 264 -13.20 -7.91 -22.45
CA PHE A 264 -13.40 -9.35 -22.54
C PHE A 264 -13.84 -9.90 -21.18
N VAL A 265 -14.53 -11.02 -21.23
CA VAL A 265 -14.88 -11.81 -20.04
C VAL A 265 -14.35 -13.20 -20.27
N GLU A 266 -13.48 -13.64 -19.38
CA GLU A 266 -12.95 -14.99 -19.38
C GLU A 266 -13.53 -15.74 -18.17
N SER A 267 -14.09 -16.93 -18.41
CA SER A 267 -14.52 -17.82 -17.34
C SER A 267 -13.44 -18.86 -17.08
N GLY A 268 -13.33 -19.33 -15.85
CA GLY A 268 -12.57 -20.52 -15.56
C GLY A 268 -13.14 -21.75 -16.31
N ASP A 269 -12.36 -22.83 -16.33
CA ASP A 269 -12.75 -24.08 -16.95
C ASP A 269 -14.07 -24.62 -16.38
N PHE A 270 -14.98 -25.00 -17.27
CA PHE A 270 -16.23 -25.65 -16.88
C PHE A 270 -16.00 -27.15 -16.71
N VAL A 271 -16.06 -27.61 -15.47
CA VAL A 271 -16.03 -29.04 -15.17
C VAL A 271 -17.47 -29.54 -15.05
N LEU A 272 -17.85 -30.48 -15.90
CA LEU A 272 -19.12 -31.16 -15.78
C LEU A 272 -19.07 -32.16 -14.62
N PRO A 273 -20.15 -32.25 -13.78
CA PRO A 273 -20.13 -33.03 -12.54
C PRO A 273 -19.93 -34.57 -12.71
N GLU A 274 -20.08 -35.11 -13.89
CA GLU A 274 -19.85 -36.51 -14.16
C GLU A 274 -18.70 -36.64 -15.16
N ALA A 275 -17.52 -36.93 -14.62
CA ALA A 275 -16.28 -37.04 -15.35
C ALA A 275 -16.33 -38.22 -16.31
N GLY A 276 -16.63 -37.96 -17.56
CA GLY A 276 -16.31 -38.74 -18.73
C GLY A 276 -15.72 -37.79 -19.76
N GLU A 277 -14.95 -38.27 -20.69
CA GLU A 277 -14.43 -37.52 -21.84
C GLU A 277 -15.60 -37.07 -22.74
N ASN A 278 -16.37 -36.08 -22.26
CA ASN A 278 -17.53 -35.56 -22.98
C ASN A 278 -17.16 -34.27 -23.71
N LEU A 279 -17.38 -34.28 -25.01
CA LEU A 279 -17.31 -33.05 -25.82
C LEU A 279 -18.50 -32.15 -25.51
N MET A 280 -18.22 -30.97 -25.01
CA MET A 280 -19.23 -29.95 -24.82
C MET A 280 -19.37 -29.08 -26.08
N SER A 281 -20.59 -29.00 -26.61
CA SER A 281 -20.91 -28.08 -27.69
C SER A 281 -21.73 -26.90 -27.18
N VAL A 282 -21.13 -25.71 -27.17
CA VAL A 282 -21.82 -24.48 -26.82
C VAL A 282 -22.50 -23.92 -28.06
N LYS A 283 -23.84 -24.02 -28.12
CA LYS A 283 -24.62 -23.52 -29.27
C LYS A 283 -24.95 -22.03 -29.15
N ARG A 284 -24.96 -21.44 -27.93
CA ARG A 284 -25.31 -20.04 -27.72
C ARG A 284 -24.87 -19.56 -26.34
N ILE A 285 -24.27 -18.36 -26.30
CA ILE A 285 -24.02 -17.59 -25.10
C ILE A 285 -24.97 -16.40 -25.10
N LEU A 286 -25.79 -16.27 -24.07
CA LEU A 286 -26.67 -15.11 -23.87
C LEU A 286 -26.03 -14.23 -22.80
N GLN A 287 -25.62 -13.05 -23.22
CA GLN A 287 -25.15 -12.02 -22.31
C GLN A 287 -26.35 -11.23 -21.80
N GLN A 288 -26.61 -11.25 -20.50
CA GLN A 288 -27.60 -10.37 -19.87
C GLN A 288 -26.87 -9.18 -19.27
N HIS A 289 -27.09 -8.01 -19.85
CA HIS A 289 -26.71 -6.75 -19.24
C HIS A 289 -27.87 -6.26 -18.38
N LYS A 290 -27.61 -5.90 -17.15
CA LYS A 290 -28.50 -5.12 -16.31
C LYS A 290 -28.17 -3.65 -16.43
#